data_dee1bca22bda0a3e23d23d5535b121fe
#
_entry.id   dee1bca22bda0a3e23d23d5535b121fe
#
_cell.length_a   1.000
_cell.length_b   1.000
_cell.length_c   1.000
_cell.angle_alpha   90.00
_cell.angle_beta   90.00
_cell.angle_gamma   90.00
#
_symmetry.space_group_name_H-M   'P 1'
#
loop_
_entity.id
_entity.type
_entity.pdbx_description
1 polymer ?
#
loop_
_entity_poly.entity_id
_entity_poly.type
_entity_poly.pdbx_seq_one_letter_code
_entity_poly.pdbx_strand_id
1 'polypeptide(L)'
;MGIINQGIQGGFSGKVGPIVGCHWKSKYYIRAHAAKVSNPRTKKQQEQRGKFATAFSFLKLIKPFIRIGFKEFAEKKSAFNAAMSYMLKRAVIGDGNEITIDFNRVLISTGSLMPVFESKATVSDNKMIFNWKDNSGMGNAEGTDIAMVLVYNKDKEEAVYDTEVGFRRNESSQLALPVNWQDDELVAYLSFRSIDGSNVANSVRVSISIVEVSERDYSSLNRLYSIGIRKNDSDSLQTNTECSPLSQRDTRNSQTEAILFEDVTTIIRKGSIQNNSPDTEQGS
;
A
#
# COMPACT_ATOMS: atom_id res chain seq x y z
N MET A 1 -18.28 -27.54 -21.26
CA MET A 1 -19.55 -28.16 -20.85
C MET A 1 -20.29 -27.19 -19.96
N GLY A 2 -21.63 -27.06 -20.09
CA GLY A 2 -22.44 -26.21 -19.19
C GLY A 2 -22.94 -27.01 -18.01
N ILE A 3 -22.93 -26.41 -16.81
CA ILE A 3 -23.41 -27.02 -15.57
C ILE A 3 -24.76 -26.38 -15.20
N ILE A 4 -25.77 -27.17 -14.90
CA ILE A 4 -27.08 -26.73 -14.45
C ILE A 4 -27.18 -27.00 -12.95
N ASN A 5 -27.40 -25.95 -12.16
CA ASN A 5 -27.39 -26.06 -10.69
C ASN A 5 -28.76 -26.28 -10.05
N GLN A 6 -29.87 -26.01 -10.76
CA GLN A 6 -31.23 -26.04 -10.22
C GLN A 6 -32.24 -26.69 -11.19
N GLY A 7 -31.89 -27.80 -11.86
CA GLY A 7 -32.75 -28.47 -12.81
C GLY A 7 -32.98 -27.65 -14.11
N ILE A 8 -33.94 -28.14 -14.94
CA ILE A 8 -34.21 -27.59 -16.28
C ILE A 8 -34.61 -26.10 -16.27
N GLN A 9 -35.27 -25.64 -15.23
CA GLN A 9 -35.69 -24.23 -15.09
C GLN A 9 -34.66 -23.35 -14.38
N GLY A 10 -33.58 -23.94 -13.89
CA GLY A 10 -32.51 -23.20 -13.21
C GLY A 10 -31.53 -22.51 -14.17
N GLY A 11 -30.79 -21.52 -13.64
CA GLY A 11 -29.69 -20.90 -14.37
C GLY A 11 -28.58 -21.91 -14.60
N PHE A 12 -28.01 -21.89 -15.82
CA PHE A 12 -26.82 -22.69 -16.13
C PHE A 12 -25.59 -21.81 -16.37
N SER A 13 -24.42 -22.37 -16.14
CA SER A 13 -23.13 -21.73 -16.40
C SER A 13 -22.30 -22.59 -17.34
N GLY A 14 -21.64 -21.93 -18.32
CA GLY A 14 -20.78 -22.59 -19.28
C GLY A 14 -21.39 -22.72 -20.68
N LYS A 15 -20.67 -23.41 -21.58
CA LYS A 15 -21.02 -23.55 -22.98
C LYS A 15 -21.92 -24.78 -23.22
N VAL A 16 -23.04 -24.56 -23.91
CA VAL A 16 -23.93 -25.61 -24.38
C VAL A 16 -24.27 -25.34 -25.84
N GLY A 17 -23.62 -26.08 -26.74
CA GLY A 17 -23.80 -25.88 -28.20
C GLY A 17 -23.47 -24.43 -28.61
N PRO A 18 -24.40 -23.74 -29.28
CA PRO A 18 -24.20 -22.37 -29.77
C PRO A 18 -24.42 -21.30 -28.70
N ILE A 19 -24.79 -21.67 -27.47
CA ILE A 19 -25.11 -20.75 -26.41
C ILE A 19 -24.13 -20.88 -25.22
N VAL A 20 -23.97 -19.78 -24.48
CA VAL A 20 -23.16 -19.71 -23.26
C VAL A 20 -24.04 -19.14 -22.14
N GLY A 21 -24.24 -19.95 -21.09
CA GLY A 21 -24.84 -19.49 -19.84
C GLY A 21 -23.80 -18.73 -19.01
N CYS A 22 -24.20 -17.61 -18.49
CA CYS A 22 -23.37 -16.72 -17.67
C CYS A 22 -24.14 -16.34 -16.40
N HIS A 23 -23.38 -16.13 -15.32
CA HIS A 23 -23.90 -15.63 -14.05
C HIS A 23 -23.12 -14.41 -13.62
N TRP A 24 -23.83 -13.33 -13.25
CA TRP A 24 -23.22 -12.11 -12.74
C TRP A 24 -24.14 -11.47 -11.69
N LYS A 25 -23.61 -11.25 -10.49
CA LYS A 25 -24.33 -10.62 -9.36
C LYS A 25 -25.77 -11.14 -9.22
N SER A 26 -25.93 -12.44 -9.03
CA SER A 26 -27.21 -13.14 -8.85
C SER A 26 -28.15 -13.14 -10.06
N LYS A 27 -27.69 -12.69 -11.24
CA LYS A 27 -28.46 -12.75 -12.47
C LYS A 27 -27.88 -13.78 -13.42
N TYR A 28 -28.73 -14.67 -13.90
CA TYR A 28 -28.40 -15.60 -14.98
C TYR A 28 -28.80 -14.99 -16.31
N TYR A 29 -27.91 -15.06 -17.28
CA TYR A 29 -28.18 -14.63 -18.65
C TYR A 29 -27.53 -15.57 -19.65
N ILE A 30 -28.09 -15.59 -20.85
CA ILE A 30 -27.64 -16.43 -21.93
C ILE A 30 -27.13 -15.51 -23.05
N ARG A 31 -26.02 -15.88 -23.65
CA ARG A 31 -25.51 -15.21 -24.85
C ARG A 31 -25.17 -16.22 -25.93
N ALA A 32 -25.21 -15.79 -27.16
CA ALA A 32 -24.71 -16.60 -28.27
C ALA A 32 -23.18 -16.81 -28.15
N HIS A 33 -22.74 -18.00 -28.48
CA HIS A 33 -21.31 -18.29 -28.65
C HIS A 33 -20.87 -17.74 -30.01
N ALA A 34 -19.88 -16.87 -30.05
CA ALA A 34 -19.33 -16.38 -31.30
C ALA A 34 -18.65 -17.53 -32.06
N ALA A 35 -19.12 -17.83 -33.29
CA ALA A 35 -18.53 -18.87 -34.12
C ALA A 35 -17.08 -18.53 -34.50
N LYS A 36 -16.79 -17.27 -34.77
CA LYS A 36 -15.44 -16.75 -35.06
C LYS A 36 -15.23 -15.46 -34.27
N VAL A 37 -14.15 -15.39 -33.52
CA VAL A 37 -13.74 -14.17 -32.82
C VAL A 37 -12.69 -13.48 -33.69
N SER A 38 -13.05 -12.33 -34.23
CA SER A 38 -12.08 -11.45 -34.88
C SER A 38 -11.35 -10.65 -33.84
N ASN A 39 -10.04 -10.59 -33.93
CA ASN A 39 -9.20 -9.73 -33.06
C ASN A 39 -8.48 -8.69 -33.93
N PRO A 40 -9.20 -7.70 -34.49
CA PRO A 40 -8.60 -6.68 -35.32
C PRO A 40 -7.60 -5.87 -34.48
N ARG A 41 -6.46 -5.53 -35.10
CA ARG A 41 -5.41 -4.71 -34.49
C ARG A 41 -5.47 -3.30 -35.07
N THR A 42 -6.64 -2.65 -34.99
CA THR A 42 -6.74 -1.26 -35.41
C THR A 42 -5.96 -0.37 -34.45
N LYS A 43 -5.43 0.75 -34.92
CA LYS A 43 -4.66 1.72 -34.11
C LYS A 43 -5.43 2.10 -32.83
N LYS A 44 -6.71 2.46 -32.94
CA LYS A 44 -7.56 2.80 -31.78
C LYS A 44 -7.70 1.66 -30.76
N GLN A 45 -7.77 0.42 -31.21
CA GLN A 45 -7.85 -0.72 -30.30
C GLN A 45 -6.51 -1.00 -29.61
N GLN A 46 -5.40 -0.80 -30.28
CA GLN A 46 -4.07 -0.93 -29.68
C GLN A 46 -3.85 0.15 -28.62
N GLU A 47 -4.22 1.40 -28.90
CA GLU A 47 -4.19 2.51 -27.93
C GLU A 47 -5.05 2.20 -26.70
N GLN A 48 -6.29 1.74 -26.91
CA GLN A 48 -7.17 1.40 -25.79
C GLN A 48 -6.62 0.24 -24.95
N ARG A 49 -5.99 -0.75 -25.57
CA ARG A 49 -5.33 -1.85 -24.86
C ARG A 49 -4.11 -1.35 -24.08
N GLY A 50 -3.31 -0.44 -24.65
CA GLY A 50 -2.21 0.21 -23.95
C GLY A 50 -2.70 0.96 -22.70
N LYS A 51 -3.69 1.85 -22.86
CA LYS A 51 -4.30 2.57 -21.72
C LYS A 51 -4.81 1.62 -20.63
N PHE A 52 -5.45 0.53 -21.04
CA PHE A 52 -5.94 -0.47 -20.11
C PHE A 52 -4.80 -1.20 -19.40
N ALA A 53 -3.75 -1.59 -20.11
CA ALA A 53 -2.60 -2.29 -19.53
C ALA A 53 -1.88 -1.40 -18.49
N THR A 54 -1.63 -0.13 -18.81
CA THR A 54 -1.00 0.84 -17.91
C THR A 54 -1.82 1.07 -16.64
N ALA A 55 -3.14 1.26 -16.76
CA ALA A 55 -4.01 1.40 -15.60
C ALA A 55 -4.09 0.11 -14.76
N PHE A 56 -4.10 -1.04 -15.43
CA PHE A 56 -4.20 -2.34 -14.77
C PHE A 56 -2.93 -2.68 -13.99
N SER A 57 -1.73 -2.43 -14.55
CA SER A 57 -0.45 -2.70 -13.87
C SER A 57 -0.39 -1.95 -12.54
N PHE A 58 -0.71 -0.65 -12.53
CA PHE A 58 -0.77 0.16 -11.32
C PHE A 58 -1.80 -0.36 -10.30
N LEU A 59 -3.06 -0.53 -10.72
CA LEU A 59 -4.14 -0.94 -9.81
C LEU A 59 -3.97 -2.37 -9.28
N LYS A 60 -3.27 -3.25 -10.00
CA LYS A 60 -2.97 -4.61 -9.56
C LYS A 60 -2.14 -4.63 -8.28
N LEU A 61 -1.16 -3.73 -8.17
CA LEU A 61 -0.26 -3.63 -7.01
C LEU A 61 -1.02 -3.25 -5.73
N ILE A 62 -2.01 -2.39 -5.85
CA ILE A 62 -2.78 -1.82 -4.74
C ILE A 62 -4.20 -2.39 -4.62
N LYS A 63 -4.44 -3.58 -5.18
CA LYS A 63 -5.78 -4.19 -5.24
C LYS A 63 -6.48 -4.32 -3.87
N PRO A 64 -5.82 -4.71 -2.75
CA PRO A 64 -6.46 -4.73 -1.43
C PRO A 64 -6.92 -3.35 -0.98
N PHE A 65 -6.08 -2.33 -1.17
CA PHE A 65 -6.42 -0.94 -0.86
C PHE A 65 -7.64 -0.46 -1.67
N ILE A 66 -7.68 -0.74 -2.98
CA ILE A 66 -8.80 -0.37 -3.86
C ILE A 66 -10.13 -1.02 -3.44
N ARG A 67 -10.10 -2.23 -2.89
CA ARG A 67 -11.31 -2.89 -2.39
C ARG A 67 -11.99 -2.11 -1.26
N ILE A 68 -11.20 -1.44 -0.42
CA ILE A 68 -11.66 -0.56 0.63
C ILE A 68 -12.01 0.81 0.03
N GLY A 69 -11.06 1.41 -0.70
CA GLY A 69 -11.15 2.78 -1.20
C GLY A 69 -12.29 3.05 -2.19
N PHE A 70 -12.79 2.03 -2.90
CA PHE A 70 -13.90 2.16 -3.85
C PHE A 70 -15.13 1.33 -3.43
N LYS A 71 -15.26 1.03 -2.13
CA LYS A 71 -16.36 0.20 -1.60
C LYS A 71 -17.74 0.79 -1.88
N GLU A 72 -17.90 2.09 -1.70
CA GLU A 72 -19.17 2.80 -1.93
C GLU A 72 -19.66 2.69 -3.39
N PHE A 73 -18.74 2.55 -4.34
CA PHE A 73 -19.05 2.41 -5.78
C PHE A 73 -19.17 0.95 -6.25
N ALA A 74 -19.18 0.01 -5.32
CA ALA A 74 -19.19 -1.42 -5.64
C ALA A 74 -20.57 -2.07 -5.80
N GLU A 75 -21.68 -1.31 -5.75
CA GLU A 75 -23.03 -1.85 -5.84
C GLU A 75 -23.30 -2.59 -7.16
N LYS A 76 -23.07 -1.93 -8.31
CA LYS A 76 -23.35 -2.47 -9.65
C LYS A 76 -22.13 -3.09 -10.35
N LYS A 77 -20.91 -2.77 -9.86
CA LYS A 77 -19.63 -3.24 -10.40
C LYS A 77 -18.67 -3.52 -9.25
N SER A 78 -17.58 -4.25 -9.49
CA SER A 78 -16.56 -4.41 -8.43
C SER A 78 -15.83 -3.08 -8.15
N ALA A 79 -15.34 -2.90 -6.92
CA ALA A 79 -14.52 -1.75 -6.53
C ALA A 79 -13.34 -1.56 -7.50
N PHE A 80 -12.66 -2.65 -7.89
CA PHE A 80 -11.59 -2.63 -8.86
C PHE A 80 -12.04 -2.11 -10.23
N ASN A 81 -13.20 -2.53 -10.73
CA ASN A 81 -13.73 -2.04 -11.99
C ASN A 81 -14.18 -0.57 -11.91
N ALA A 82 -14.59 -0.10 -10.72
CA ALA A 82 -14.87 1.30 -10.48
C ALA A 82 -13.60 2.15 -10.57
N ALA A 83 -12.53 1.73 -9.88
CA ALA A 83 -11.22 2.36 -9.94
C ALA A 83 -10.64 2.35 -11.36
N MET A 84 -10.70 1.21 -12.06
CA MET A 84 -10.27 1.10 -13.45
C MET A 84 -11.00 2.10 -14.37
N SER A 85 -12.33 2.19 -14.23
CA SER A 85 -13.14 3.15 -15.00
C SER A 85 -12.76 4.61 -14.72
N TYR A 86 -12.42 4.93 -13.46
CA TYR A 86 -11.94 6.26 -13.08
C TYR A 86 -10.57 6.55 -13.71
N MET A 87 -9.61 5.64 -13.53
CA MET A 87 -8.25 5.76 -14.05
C MET A 87 -8.23 6.01 -15.56
N LEU A 88 -8.96 5.19 -16.34
CA LEU A 88 -9.03 5.30 -17.79
C LEU A 88 -9.64 6.62 -18.27
N LYS A 89 -10.53 7.23 -17.49
CA LYS A 89 -11.21 8.47 -17.86
C LYS A 89 -10.48 9.73 -17.41
N ARG A 90 -9.68 9.66 -16.35
CA ARG A 90 -9.17 10.84 -15.65
C ARG A 90 -7.64 10.89 -15.51
N ALA A 91 -7.02 9.75 -15.24
CA ALA A 91 -5.62 9.69 -14.84
C ALA A 91 -4.67 9.15 -15.92
N VAL A 92 -5.17 8.33 -16.85
CA VAL A 92 -4.34 7.86 -17.97
C VAL A 92 -4.35 8.90 -19.07
N ILE A 93 -3.18 9.39 -19.43
CA ILE A 93 -2.94 10.39 -20.48
C ILE A 93 -2.02 9.84 -21.56
N GLY A 94 -1.96 10.56 -22.69
CA GLY A 94 -1.14 10.17 -23.83
C GLY A 94 -1.84 9.22 -24.79
N ASP A 95 -1.22 9.03 -25.96
CA ASP A 95 -1.71 8.22 -27.06
C ASP A 95 -0.56 7.41 -27.68
N GLY A 96 -0.89 6.29 -28.29
CA GLY A 96 0.09 5.42 -28.97
C GLY A 96 1.09 4.78 -28.02
N ASN A 97 2.37 5.13 -28.13
CA ASN A 97 3.46 4.58 -27.32
C ASN A 97 3.79 5.39 -26.07
N GLU A 98 3.22 6.58 -25.92
CA GLU A 98 3.49 7.51 -24.81
C GLU A 98 2.36 7.55 -23.77
N ILE A 99 1.80 6.38 -23.47
CA ILE A 99 0.73 6.27 -22.49
C ILE A 99 1.34 6.26 -21.10
N THR A 100 0.95 7.24 -20.27
CA THR A 100 1.45 7.43 -18.91
C THR A 100 0.30 7.68 -17.92
N ILE A 101 0.63 7.63 -16.62
CA ILE A 101 -0.31 7.95 -15.53
C ILE A 101 0.00 9.35 -15.01
N ASP A 102 -0.99 10.23 -15.03
CA ASP A 102 -0.93 11.51 -14.31
C ASP A 102 -1.28 11.28 -12.84
N PHE A 103 -0.25 11.16 -12.01
CA PHE A 103 -0.37 10.91 -10.57
C PHE A 103 -1.09 12.03 -9.80
N ASN A 104 -1.25 13.23 -10.37
CA ASN A 104 -2.06 14.28 -9.76
C ASN A 104 -3.56 14.02 -9.86
N ARG A 105 -3.97 13.24 -10.86
CA ARG A 105 -5.37 12.90 -11.11
C ARG A 105 -5.76 11.51 -10.66
N VAL A 106 -4.80 10.75 -10.10
CA VAL A 106 -5.08 9.43 -9.54
C VAL A 106 -5.89 9.59 -8.27
N LEU A 107 -6.96 8.80 -8.15
CA LEU A 107 -7.62 8.54 -6.87
C LEU A 107 -7.46 7.06 -6.53
N ILE A 108 -6.97 6.80 -5.33
CA ILE A 108 -6.87 5.45 -4.77
C ILE A 108 -8.05 5.11 -3.86
N SER A 109 -8.81 6.13 -3.47
CA SER A 109 -10.09 5.99 -2.78
C SER A 109 -11.03 7.13 -3.19
N THR A 110 -12.32 6.86 -3.15
CA THR A 110 -13.37 7.84 -3.41
C THR A 110 -14.65 7.46 -2.67
N GLY A 111 -15.29 8.44 -2.07
CA GLY A 111 -16.52 8.26 -1.33
C GLY A 111 -17.03 9.56 -0.72
N SER A 112 -17.93 9.43 0.24
CA SER A 112 -18.70 10.51 0.84
C SER A 112 -18.10 11.12 2.11
N LEU A 113 -17.05 10.47 2.70
CA LEU A 113 -16.42 10.96 3.92
C LEU A 113 -15.60 12.23 3.64
N MET A 114 -15.53 13.12 4.63
CA MET A 114 -14.73 14.35 4.53
C MET A 114 -13.26 14.03 4.28
N PRO A 115 -12.63 14.63 3.25
CA PRO A 115 -11.24 14.34 2.91
C PRO A 115 -10.25 14.89 3.94
N VAL A 116 -8.99 14.55 3.72
CA VAL A 116 -7.83 15.08 4.46
C VAL A 116 -7.72 16.60 4.30
N PHE A 117 -7.31 17.27 5.35
CA PHE A 117 -7.02 18.69 5.36
C PHE A 117 -5.53 18.94 5.68
N GLU A 118 -4.89 19.88 4.94
CA GLU A 118 -3.50 20.32 5.14
C GLU A 118 -2.49 19.16 5.32
N SER A 119 -2.41 18.26 4.35
CA SER A 119 -1.51 17.10 4.44
C SER A 119 -0.14 17.34 3.86
N LYS A 120 0.90 16.81 4.53
CA LYS A 120 2.31 16.81 4.10
C LYS A 120 2.94 15.46 4.41
N ALA A 121 3.93 15.07 3.64
CA ALA A 121 4.73 13.89 3.90
C ALA A 121 6.22 14.24 3.92
N THR A 122 6.96 13.54 4.78
CA THR A 122 8.40 13.73 4.93
C THR A 122 9.09 12.38 4.91
N VAL A 123 10.17 12.25 4.17
CA VAL A 123 10.99 11.03 4.16
C VAL A 123 12.13 11.19 5.15
N SER A 124 12.27 10.22 6.07
CA SER A 124 13.38 10.13 7.02
C SER A 124 13.62 8.67 7.37
N ASP A 125 14.90 8.25 7.41
CA ASP A 125 15.33 6.92 7.89
C ASP A 125 14.53 5.73 7.35
N ASN A 126 14.34 5.65 6.04
CA ASN A 126 13.54 4.62 5.37
C ASN A 126 12.08 4.55 5.83
N LYS A 127 11.54 5.69 6.26
CA LYS A 127 10.14 5.84 6.63
C LYS A 127 9.56 7.07 5.95
N MET A 128 8.30 6.99 5.59
CA MET A 128 7.52 8.16 5.22
C MET A 128 6.62 8.55 6.39
N ILE A 129 6.78 9.76 6.87
CA ILE A 129 5.99 10.36 7.94
C ILE A 129 4.94 11.22 7.26
N PHE A 130 3.67 10.89 7.51
CA PHE A 130 2.52 11.66 7.06
C PHE A 130 2.04 12.55 8.19
N ASN A 131 1.82 13.81 7.90
CA ASN A 131 1.24 14.78 8.81
C ASN A 131 0.01 15.40 8.16
N TRP A 132 -1.03 15.63 8.93
CA TRP A 132 -2.25 16.29 8.51
C TRP A 132 -2.82 17.09 9.67
N LYS A 133 -3.79 17.96 9.39
CA LYS A 133 -4.50 18.68 10.42
C LYS A 133 -5.80 17.97 10.75
N ASP A 134 -6.08 17.81 12.05
CA ASP A 134 -7.35 17.26 12.49
C ASP A 134 -8.50 18.19 12.08
N ASN A 135 -9.41 17.66 11.30
CA ASN A 135 -10.64 18.32 10.88
C ASN A 135 -11.90 17.59 11.40
N SER A 136 -11.77 16.90 12.54
CA SER A 136 -12.88 16.24 13.21
C SER A 136 -13.99 17.25 13.55
N GLY A 137 -15.23 16.82 13.36
CA GLY A 137 -16.39 17.70 13.54
C GLY A 137 -16.72 18.55 12.30
N MET A 138 -15.90 18.52 11.25
CA MET A 138 -16.24 19.17 9.97
C MET A 138 -17.03 18.18 9.09
N GLY A 139 -18.25 18.52 8.74
CA GLY A 139 -19.12 17.65 7.96
C GLY A 139 -19.38 16.32 8.66
N ASN A 140 -18.95 15.21 8.05
CA ASN A 140 -19.05 13.86 8.60
C ASN A 140 -17.68 13.29 9.05
N ALA A 141 -16.69 14.15 9.29
CA ALA A 141 -15.39 13.75 9.80
C ALA A 141 -15.43 13.45 11.29
N GLU A 142 -14.96 12.29 11.69
CA GLU A 142 -14.80 11.89 13.09
C GLU A 142 -13.34 11.69 13.46
N GLY A 143 -12.96 12.03 14.71
CA GLY A 143 -11.58 11.82 15.19
C GLY A 143 -11.16 10.36 15.23
N THR A 144 -12.11 9.44 15.16
CA THR A 144 -11.93 7.98 15.12
C THR A 144 -11.81 7.42 13.71
N ASP A 145 -11.94 8.24 12.66
CA ASP A 145 -11.72 7.80 11.30
C ASP A 145 -10.30 7.27 11.13
N ILE A 146 -10.18 6.16 10.43
CA ILE A 146 -8.93 5.44 10.26
C ILE A 146 -8.18 5.98 9.05
N ALA A 147 -6.93 6.38 9.26
CA ALA A 147 -6.03 6.83 8.21
C ALA A 147 -5.51 5.66 7.39
N MET A 148 -5.54 5.82 6.08
CA MET A 148 -5.03 4.90 5.08
C MET A 148 -3.97 5.63 4.24
N VAL A 149 -2.78 5.07 4.15
CA VAL A 149 -1.65 5.65 3.40
C VAL A 149 -1.14 4.70 2.32
N LEU A 150 -0.63 5.30 1.26
CA LEU A 150 0.00 4.57 0.17
C LEU A 150 1.17 5.38 -0.37
N VAL A 151 2.29 4.71 -0.60
CA VAL A 151 3.46 5.23 -1.30
C VAL A 151 3.72 4.37 -2.53
N TYR A 152 3.83 5.01 -3.68
CA TYR A 152 4.16 4.38 -4.94
C TYR A 152 5.52 4.86 -5.42
N ASN A 153 6.37 3.92 -5.78
CA ASN A 153 7.66 4.15 -6.39
C ASN A 153 7.51 4.10 -7.91
N LYS A 154 7.81 5.22 -8.58
CA LYS A 154 7.66 5.30 -10.04
C LYS A 154 8.74 4.55 -10.80
N ASP A 155 9.98 4.54 -10.26
CA ASP A 155 11.14 3.97 -10.94
C ASP A 155 11.10 2.43 -10.92
N LYS A 156 10.60 1.86 -9.82
CA LYS A 156 10.49 0.41 -9.65
C LYS A 156 9.11 -0.15 -9.92
N GLU A 157 8.12 0.71 -10.16
CA GLU A 157 6.71 0.32 -10.31
C GLU A 157 6.21 -0.55 -9.14
N GLU A 158 6.58 -0.18 -7.92
CA GLU A 158 6.21 -0.87 -6.69
C GLU A 158 5.36 0.03 -5.79
N ALA A 159 4.58 -0.57 -4.91
CA ALA A 159 3.76 0.16 -3.95
C ALA A 159 3.82 -0.45 -2.56
N VAL A 160 3.91 0.39 -1.55
CA VAL A 160 3.75 0.04 -0.14
C VAL A 160 2.57 0.82 0.42
N TYR A 161 1.72 0.19 1.18
CA TYR A 161 0.53 0.81 1.75
C TYR A 161 0.15 0.16 3.07
N ASP A 162 -0.54 0.93 3.88
CA ASP A 162 -1.23 0.45 5.06
C ASP A 162 -2.63 1.08 5.12
N THR A 163 -3.60 0.30 5.53
CA THR A 163 -5.02 0.71 5.58
C THR A 163 -5.49 1.06 6.99
N GLU A 164 -4.59 1.00 8.00
CA GLU A 164 -4.91 1.19 9.42
C GLU A 164 -3.74 1.81 10.19
N VAL A 165 -3.12 2.87 9.64
CA VAL A 165 -1.91 3.48 10.25
C VAL A 165 -2.18 4.37 11.48
N GLY A 166 -3.43 4.70 11.76
CA GLY A 166 -3.79 5.55 12.90
C GLY A 166 -5.16 6.17 12.74
N PHE A 167 -5.49 7.08 13.65
CA PHE A 167 -6.77 7.80 13.65
C PHE A 167 -6.59 9.24 13.16
N ARG A 168 -7.66 9.84 12.61
CA ARG A 168 -7.69 11.23 12.15
C ARG A 168 -7.16 12.20 13.22
N ARG A 169 -7.58 12.04 14.47
CA ARG A 169 -7.15 12.86 15.62
C ARG A 169 -5.66 12.77 15.96
N ASN A 170 -4.94 11.78 15.45
CA ASN A 170 -3.52 11.60 15.74
C ASN A 170 -2.63 12.59 14.96
N GLU A 171 -3.17 13.24 13.93
CA GLU A 171 -2.50 14.23 13.07
C GLU A 171 -1.19 13.77 12.43
N SER A 172 -0.73 12.57 12.74
CA SER A 172 0.50 11.99 12.22
C SER A 172 0.44 10.47 12.15
N SER A 173 1.12 9.91 11.16
CA SER A 173 1.40 8.48 11.06
C SER A 173 2.69 8.22 10.29
N GLN A 174 3.20 7.00 10.35
CA GLN A 174 4.42 6.61 9.64
C GLN A 174 4.23 5.30 8.89
N LEU A 175 4.86 5.22 7.72
CA LEU A 175 4.91 4.03 6.89
C LEU A 175 6.37 3.66 6.62
N ALA A 176 6.75 2.41 6.91
CA ALA A 176 8.09 1.93 6.59
C ALA A 176 8.25 1.78 5.07
N LEU A 177 9.37 2.27 4.54
CA LEU A 177 9.74 2.14 3.15
C LEU A 177 10.86 1.10 2.98
N PRO A 178 10.91 0.37 1.86
CA PRO A 178 12.04 -0.47 1.53
C PRO A 178 13.34 0.34 1.46
N VAL A 179 14.43 -0.22 1.98
CA VAL A 179 15.74 0.44 2.02
C VAL A 179 16.25 0.85 0.63
N ASN A 180 15.87 0.09 -0.37
CA ASN A 180 16.28 0.31 -1.76
C ASN A 180 15.48 1.42 -2.49
N TRP A 181 14.66 2.23 -1.78
CA TRP A 181 13.84 3.31 -2.36
C TRP A 181 14.37 4.72 -2.04
N GLN A 182 15.56 4.85 -1.48
CA GLN A 182 16.06 6.12 -0.94
C GLN A 182 16.14 7.27 -1.96
N ASP A 183 16.58 6.97 -3.18
CA ASP A 183 16.80 7.99 -4.23
C ASP A 183 15.74 7.95 -5.33
N ASP A 184 14.69 7.14 -5.18
CA ASP A 184 13.67 6.93 -6.19
C ASP A 184 12.59 8.03 -6.15
N GLU A 185 11.91 8.24 -7.27
CA GLU A 185 10.78 9.17 -7.35
C GLU A 185 9.53 8.55 -6.71
N LEU A 186 9.13 9.08 -5.56
CA LEU A 186 8.00 8.58 -4.79
C LEU A 186 6.76 9.47 -4.95
N VAL A 187 5.59 8.83 -4.91
CA VAL A 187 4.28 9.49 -4.86
C VAL A 187 3.51 8.98 -3.66
N ALA A 188 3.06 9.89 -2.81
CA ALA A 188 2.34 9.56 -1.58
C ALA A 188 0.87 9.97 -1.67
N TYR A 189 0.01 9.13 -1.11
CA TYR A 189 -1.43 9.37 -0.99
C TYR A 189 -1.89 9.10 0.43
N LEU A 190 -2.82 9.92 0.89
CA LEU A 190 -3.47 9.80 2.19
C LEU A 190 -4.98 9.84 2.00
N SER A 191 -5.70 9.01 2.75
CA SER A 191 -7.16 8.98 2.78
C SER A 191 -7.65 8.56 4.15
N PHE A 192 -8.94 8.70 4.39
CA PHE A 192 -9.61 8.22 5.60
C PHE A 192 -10.76 7.27 5.27
N ARG A 193 -11.04 6.37 6.20
CA ARG A 193 -12.28 5.59 6.22
C ARG A 193 -12.91 5.67 7.61
N SER A 194 -14.23 5.61 7.66
CA SER A 194 -14.94 5.49 8.94
C SER A 194 -14.57 4.19 9.66
N ILE A 195 -14.66 4.19 10.98
CA ILE A 195 -14.28 3.02 11.80
C ILE A 195 -15.11 1.77 11.47
N ASP A 196 -16.38 1.96 11.12
CA ASP A 196 -17.28 0.89 10.68
C ASP A 196 -17.04 0.46 9.21
N GLY A 197 -16.16 1.19 8.50
CA GLY A 197 -15.85 0.98 7.09
C GLY A 197 -17.03 1.25 6.15
N SER A 198 -18.07 1.97 6.57
CA SER A 198 -19.21 2.33 5.72
C SER A 198 -18.83 3.39 4.70
N ASN A 199 -18.14 4.42 5.11
CA ASN A 199 -17.75 5.58 4.32
C ASN A 199 -16.24 5.68 4.14
N VAL A 200 -15.83 6.23 2.99
CA VAL A 200 -14.43 6.45 2.65
C VAL A 200 -14.27 7.87 2.11
N ALA A 201 -13.15 8.51 2.39
CA ALA A 201 -12.82 9.82 1.85
C ALA A 201 -12.22 9.73 0.45
N ASN A 202 -12.29 10.82 -0.30
CA ASN A 202 -11.45 10.97 -1.48
C ASN A 202 -9.98 11.03 -1.07
N SER A 203 -9.14 10.26 -1.73
CA SER A 203 -7.70 10.32 -1.49
C SER A 203 -7.10 11.63 -1.98
N VAL A 204 -6.12 12.11 -1.24
CA VAL A 204 -5.34 13.31 -1.59
C VAL A 204 -3.90 12.88 -1.88
N ARG A 205 -3.34 13.39 -2.98
CA ARG A 205 -1.90 13.31 -3.22
C ARG A 205 -1.19 14.24 -2.25
N VAL A 206 -0.25 13.71 -1.48
CA VAL A 206 0.49 14.46 -0.46
C VAL A 206 1.81 14.94 -1.05
N SER A 207 2.16 16.21 -0.80
CA SER A 207 3.48 16.74 -1.16
C SER A 207 4.55 16.13 -0.27
N ILE A 208 5.61 15.61 -0.89
CA ILE A 208 6.74 15.01 -0.20
C ILE A 208 7.85 16.06 -0.06
N SER A 209 8.37 16.22 1.16
CA SER A 209 9.58 16.98 1.45
C SER A 209 10.66 16.03 1.97
N ILE A 210 11.88 16.19 1.49
CA ILE A 210 13.04 15.48 2.01
C ILE A 210 13.60 16.34 3.14
N VAL A 211 13.80 15.78 4.32
CA VAL A 211 14.57 16.45 5.37
C VAL A 211 16.04 16.28 5.01
N GLU A 212 16.61 17.26 4.37
CA GLU A 212 18.07 17.38 4.31
C GLU A 212 18.55 17.68 5.73
N VAL A 213 19.20 16.71 6.38
CA VAL A 213 19.91 16.94 7.63
C VAL A 213 21.06 17.90 7.29
N SER A 214 20.91 19.16 7.68
CA SER A 214 21.90 20.18 7.37
C SER A 214 23.24 19.79 8.04
N GLU A 215 24.36 19.99 7.33
CA GLU A 215 25.71 19.73 7.88
C GLU A 215 25.96 20.44 9.23
N ARG A 216 25.15 21.44 9.58
CA ARG A 216 25.21 22.12 10.88
C ARG A 216 24.77 21.21 12.03
N ASP A 217 23.88 20.27 11.80
CA ASP A 217 23.41 19.33 12.83
C ASP A 217 24.46 18.25 13.10
N TYR A 218 25.20 17.82 12.06
CA TYR A 218 26.35 16.94 12.23
C TYR A 218 27.48 17.59 13.03
N SER A 219 27.72 18.89 12.84
CA SER A 219 28.76 19.60 13.56
C SER A 219 28.39 19.79 15.04
N SER A 220 27.12 19.95 15.36
CA SER A 220 26.63 20.04 16.74
C SER A 220 26.65 18.68 17.47
N LEU A 221 26.30 17.61 16.78
CA LEU A 221 26.41 16.23 17.30
C LEU A 221 27.87 15.82 17.54
N ASN A 222 28.77 16.10 16.62
CA ASN A 222 30.21 15.84 16.81
C ASN A 222 30.81 16.69 17.94
N ARG A 223 30.28 17.90 18.19
CA ARG A 223 30.70 18.74 19.32
C ARG A 223 30.23 18.15 20.66
N LEU A 224 29.04 17.59 20.72
CA LEU A 224 28.53 16.90 21.92
C LEU A 224 29.29 15.59 22.20
N TYR A 225 29.62 14.82 21.15
CA TYR A 225 30.45 13.61 21.28
C TYR A 225 31.87 13.93 21.73
N SER A 226 32.50 15.00 21.21
CA SER A 226 33.85 15.41 21.62
C SER A 226 33.92 15.99 23.04
N ILE A 227 32.81 16.53 23.56
CA ILE A 227 32.70 16.99 24.97
C ILE A 227 32.48 15.80 25.91
N GLY A 228 31.75 14.77 25.50
CA GLY A 228 31.52 13.53 26.27
C GLY A 228 32.82 12.72 26.49
N ILE A 229 33.68 12.65 25.48
CA ILE A 229 34.96 11.92 25.58
C ILE A 229 35.96 12.65 26.48
N ARG A 230 35.92 13.98 26.56
CA ARG A 230 36.85 14.76 27.44
C ARG A 230 36.47 14.75 28.92
N LYS A 231 35.29 14.31 29.30
CA LYS A 231 34.87 14.22 30.72
C LYS A 231 35.27 12.91 31.39
N ASN A 232 35.67 11.88 30.63
CA ASN A 232 36.07 10.61 31.20
C ASN A 232 37.58 10.42 31.38
N ASP A 233 38.43 11.38 30.91
CA ASP A 233 39.89 11.28 31.02
C ASP A 233 40.51 12.14 32.15
N SER A 234 39.71 12.76 33.02
CA SER A 234 40.23 13.61 34.09
C SER A 234 40.14 13.09 35.53
N ASP A 235 39.65 11.85 35.71
CA ASP A 235 39.52 11.28 37.06
C ASP A 235 40.17 9.89 37.20
N SER A 236 41.50 9.77 36.90
CA SER A 236 42.26 8.62 37.37
C SER A 236 43.77 8.91 37.35
N LEU A 237 44.20 9.65 38.38
CA LEU A 237 45.61 9.65 38.82
C LEU A 237 45.64 9.91 40.33
N GLN A 238 45.61 8.84 41.13
CA GLN A 238 46.41 8.67 42.36
C GLN A 238 46.13 7.31 43.00
N THR A 239 47.07 6.43 42.86
CA THR A 239 47.92 5.74 43.82
C THR A 239 47.38 4.55 44.60
N ASN A 240 48.19 3.50 44.42
CA ASN A 240 48.72 2.51 45.37
C ASN A 240 47.97 1.20 45.67
N THR A 241 48.65 0.13 45.15
CA THR A 241 49.10 -1.04 45.92
C THR A 241 48.06 -1.86 46.72
N GLU A 242 47.78 -3.05 46.31
CA GLU A 242 48.11 -4.32 46.97
C GLU A 242 47.26 -5.50 46.47
N CYS A 243 47.91 -6.65 46.49
CA CYS A 243 47.47 -7.96 46.00
C CYS A 243 46.26 -8.58 46.69
N SER A 244 45.53 -9.35 45.93
CA SER A 244 45.18 -10.74 46.11
C SER A 244 43.67 -11.09 46.07
N PRO A 245 43.24 -12.33 45.83
CA PRO A 245 42.30 -12.68 44.78
C PRO A 245 40.96 -13.27 45.34
N LEU A 246 40.11 -13.67 44.41
CA LEU A 246 38.90 -14.48 44.56
C LEU A 246 37.55 -13.70 44.72
N SER A 247 36.74 -13.72 43.69
CA SER A 247 35.64 -14.69 43.59
C SER A 247 34.69 -14.33 42.45
N GLN A 248 34.28 -15.35 41.76
CA GLN A 248 33.21 -15.46 40.79
C GLN A 248 31.91 -14.76 41.19
N ARG A 249 31.24 -14.20 40.19
CA ARG A 249 29.81 -13.93 39.94
C ARG A 249 29.65 -12.51 39.43
N ASP A 250 29.14 -12.28 38.24
CA ASP A 250 27.86 -12.54 37.63
C ASP A 250 27.93 -12.18 36.13
N THR A 251 27.86 -13.18 35.30
CA THR A 251 27.54 -13.04 33.88
C THR A 251 26.03 -13.11 33.74
N ARG A 252 25.35 -11.96 33.78
CA ARG A 252 23.97 -11.80 33.30
C ARG A 252 23.76 -10.34 32.94
N ASN A 253 24.03 -9.98 31.69
CA ASN A 253 23.35 -8.86 31.02
C ASN A 253 23.87 -8.61 29.58
N SER A 254 23.97 -9.66 28.78
CA SER A 254 24.26 -9.50 27.34
C SER A 254 23.43 -10.40 26.43
N GLN A 255 22.26 -10.83 26.89
CA GLN A 255 21.37 -11.66 26.06
C GLN A 255 20.01 -10.99 25.72
N THR A 256 19.77 -9.76 26.10
CA THR A 256 18.44 -9.12 25.89
C THR A 256 18.38 -8.24 24.66
N GLU A 257 19.47 -7.96 23.97
CA GLU A 257 19.45 -7.14 22.73
C GLU A 257 19.53 -7.93 21.43
N ALA A 258 19.75 -9.24 21.46
CA ALA A 258 19.83 -10.07 20.26
C ALA A 258 18.49 -10.68 19.81
N ILE A 259 17.42 -10.56 20.61
CA ILE A 259 16.11 -11.19 20.29
C ILE A 259 15.16 -10.27 19.54
N LEU A 260 15.46 -9.00 19.38
CA LEU A 260 14.59 -8.03 18.68
C LEU A 260 14.84 -7.92 17.18
N PHE A 261 15.83 -8.61 16.62
CA PHE A 261 16.16 -8.54 15.17
C PHE A 261 15.67 -9.73 14.33
N GLU A 262 15.21 -10.84 14.93
CA GLU A 262 14.77 -12.02 14.17
C GLU A 262 13.27 -12.03 13.82
N ASP A 263 12.43 -11.29 14.51
CA ASP A 263 10.97 -11.34 14.27
C ASP A 263 10.48 -10.51 13.05
N VAL A 264 11.26 -9.53 12.57
CA VAL A 264 10.86 -8.70 11.42
C VAL A 264 11.09 -9.43 10.09
N THR A 265 12.05 -10.34 10.02
CA THR A 265 12.36 -11.08 8.77
C THR A 265 11.38 -12.22 8.50
N THR A 266 10.69 -12.70 9.52
CA THR A 266 9.74 -13.82 9.40
C THR A 266 8.35 -13.36 8.90
N ILE A 267 7.98 -12.12 9.14
CA ILE A 267 6.68 -11.56 8.69
C ILE A 267 6.70 -11.27 7.19
N ILE A 268 7.85 -10.86 6.64
CA ILE A 268 7.99 -10.59 5.19
C ILE A 268 7.96 -11.89 4.36
N ARG A 269 8.42 -13.03 4.90
CA ARG A 269 8.39 -14.32 4.20
C ARG A 269 7.02 -15.01 4.20
N LYS A 270 6.12 -14.70 5.12
CA LYS A 270 4.77 -15.30 5.16
C LYS A 270 3.77 -14.64 4.21
N GLY A 271 4.07 -13.47 3.66
CA GLY A 271 3.23 -12.80 2.66
C GLY A 271 3.44 -13.26 1.22
N SER A 272 4.50 -14.02 0.93
CA SER A 272 4.88 -14.38 -0.45
C SER A 272 4.58 -15.83 -0.85
N ILE A 273 4.03 -16.67 0.04
CA ILE A 273 3.79 -18.10 -0.27
C ILE A 273 2.36 -18.45 0.10
N GLN A 274 1.43 -18.21 -0.81
CA GLN A 274 0.21 -19.02 -0.96
C GLN A 274 -0.41 -18.78 -2.33
N ASN A 275 0.14 -19.44 -3.33
CA ASN A 275 -0.54 -19.79 -4.56
C ASN A 275 0.15 -21.05 -5.12
N ASN A 276 -0.16 -22.17 -4.56
CA ASN A 276 -0.03 -23.46 -5.24
C ASN A 276 -1.15 -24.35 -4.76
N SER A 277 -2.12 -24.57 -5.62
CA SER A 277 -3.08 -25.65 -5.50
C SER A 277 -2.37 -26.96 -5.83
N PRO A 278 -2.55 -28.03 -5.07
CA PRO A 278 -2.17 -29.36 -5.54
C PRO A 278 -3.32 -29.97 -6.33
N ASP A 279 -3.02 -30.38 -7.54
CA ASP A 279 -3.68 -31.48 -8.23
C ASP A 279 -3.55 -32.74 -7.36
N THR A 280 -4.64 -33.41 -7.17
CA THR A 280 -4.62 -34.77 -6.64
C THR A 280 -5.31 -35.69 -7.61
N GLU A 281 -4.51 -36.53 -8.18
CA GLU A 281 -4.86 -37.81 -8.82
C GLU A 281 -5.49 -38.81 -7.89
N GLN A 282 -6.22 -39.73 -8.55
CA GLN A 282 -6.48 -41.13 -8.23
C GLN A 282 -7.64 -41.42 -7.28
N GLY A 283 -8.51 -42.28 -7.61
CA GLY A 283 -8.50 -43.58 -8.25
C GLY A 283 -9.61 -44.42 -7.63
N SER A 284 -10.19 -45.22 -8.45
CA SER A 284 -11.14 -46.31 -8.26
C SER A 284 -12.56 -46.02 -8.63
#